data_2ff133bf59d42ee5cd2e7f9970f2ad81
#
_entry.id   2ff133bf59d42ee5cd2e7f9970f2ad81
#
_cell.length_a   1.000
_cell.length_b   1.000
_cell.length_c   1.000
_cell.angle_alpha   90.00
_cell.angle_beta   90.00
_cell.angle_gamma   90.00
#
_symmetry.space_group_name_H-M   'P 1'
#
loop_
_entity.id
_entity.type
_entity.pdbx_description
1 polymer ?
#
loop_
_entity_poly.entity_id
_entity_poly.type
_entity_poly.pdbx_seq_one_letter_code
_entity_poly.pdbx_strand_id
1 'polypeptide(L)'
;MQYTIVILLLPLFTFLLLGLLNSKLKPMIAGTIGTVSLAIIATLSYICAFEYFTADRVNGVFETVIMKTEWLRFSDTLHIDLGLLLDPISVMMLVIITTVSLMVHIYSLSYMKGDGGFQRYFAFLSLFTFSMLGLVVATNIFQMYIFWELVGVSSYLLIGFYYTKPEAVAAAKKAFIVTRFADLFFLIGILVLSFYTQTFDFDILTSGDASVFANASGATFIDRKSTRLNSSH
;
A
#
# COMPACT_ATOMS: atom_id res chain seq x y z
N MET A 1 -0.95 10.80 -15.52
CA MET A 1 -1.51 9.53 -15.03
C MET A 1 -0.81 8.26 -15.55
N GLN A 2 -0.19 8.27 -16.74
CA GLN A 2 0.60 7.12 -17.24
C GLN A 2 1.79 6.74 -16.34
N TYR A 3 2.24 7.67 -15.50
CA TYR A 3 3.42 7.47 -14.63
C TYR A 3 3.12 6.64 -13.37
N THR A 4 1.84 6.40 -13.02
CA THR A 4 1.47 5.69 -11.77
C THR A 4 2.01 4.27 -11.73
N ILE A 5 1.99 3.57 -12.86
CA ILE A 5 2.57 2.23 -12.96
C ILE A 5 4.08 2.28 -12.70
N VAL A 6 4.78 3.28 -13.23
CA VAL A 6 6.22 3.45 -13.00
C VAL A 6 6.49 3.80 -11.53
N ILE A 7 5.69 4.70 -10.94
CA ILE A 7 5.77 5.06 -9.51
C ILE A 7 5.66 3.81 -8.64
N LEU A 8 4.75 2.90 -8.98
CA LEU A 8 4.55 1.66 -8.22
C LEU A 8 5.67 0.64 -8.47
N LEU A 9 6.01 0.35 -9.73
CA LEU A 9 6.91 -0.76 -10.05
C LEU A 9 8.40 -0.43 -9.86
N LEU A 10 8.81 0.83 -9.92
CA LEU A 10 10.21 1.20 -9.80
C LEU A 10 10.82 0.85 -8.43
N PRO A 11 10.13 1.03 -7.27
CA PRO A 11 10.65 0.59 -5.99
C PRO A 11 10.79 -0.93 -5.90
N LEU A 12 9.86 -1.69 -6.50
CA LEU A 12 9.93 -3.15 -6.58
C LEU A 12 11.16 -3.59 -7.40
N PHE A 13 11.37 -2.96 -8.56
CA PHE A 13 12.53 -3.22 -9.39
C PHE A 13 13.83 -2.89 -8.64
N THR A 14 13.87 -1.78 -7.92
CA THR A 14 15.02 -1.37 -7.10
C THR A 14 15.27 -2.40 -5.99
N PHE A 15 14.23 -2.88 -5.32
CA PHE A 15 14.34 -3.95 -4.32
C PHE A 15 14.95 -5.22 -4.91
N LEU A 16 14.45 -5.69 -6.06
CA LEU A 16 14.96 -6.89 -6.73
C LEU A 16 16.41 -6.71 -7.18
N LEU A 17 16.74 -5.57 -7.78
CA LEU A 17 18.08 -5.26 -8.24
C LEU A 17 19.09 -5.22 -7.08
N LEU A 18 18.79 -4.51 -6.01
CA LEU A 18 19.66 -4.41 -4.85
C LEU A 18 19.75 -5.73 -4.07
N GLY A 19 18.64 -6.49 -3.98
CA GLY A 19 18.60 -7.78 -3.33
C GLY A 19 19.41 -8.85 -4.06
N LEU A 20 19.25 -8.97 -5.38
CA LEU A 20 19.94 -9.96 -6.20
C LEU A 20 21.43 -9.63 -6.42
N LEU A 21 21.76 -8.34 -6.55
CA LEU A 21 23.13 -7.88 -6.76
C LEU A 21 23.88 -7.52 -5.46
N ASN A 22 23.31 -7.88 -4.30
CA ASN A 22 23.85 -7.53 -2.98
C ASN A 22 25.35 -7.84 -2.83
N SER A 23 25.82 -8.98 -3.31
CA SER A 23 27.23 -9.39 -3.20
C SER A 23 28.16 -8.73 -4.22
N LYS A 24 27.64 -8.16 -5.30
CA LYS A 24 28.43 -7.61 -6.43
C LYS A 24 28.54 -6.08 -6.40
N LEU A 25 27.60 -5.39 -5.77
CA LEU A 25 27.58 -3.93 -5.72
C LEU A 25 28.42 -3.40 -4.54
N LYS A 26 29.12 -2.31 -4.76
CA LYS A 26 29.73 -1.54 -3.67
C LYS A 26 28.62 -0.88 -2.83
N PRO A 27 28.75 -0.82 -1.48
CA PRO A 27 27.70 -0.27 -0.62
C PRO A 27 27.19 1.11 -1.06
N MET A 28 28.10 2.04 -1.31
CA MET A 28 27.75 3.41 -1.71
C MET A 28 26.96 3.46 -3.03
N ILE A 29 27.31 2.60 -4.01
CA ILE A 29 26.60 2.53 -5.29
C ILE A 29 25.16 2.05 -5.06
N ALA A 30 24.97 1.04 -4.21
CA ALA A 30 23.64 0.54 -3.89
C ALA A 30 22.75 1.60 -3.22
N GLY A 31 23.29 2.35 -2.25
CA GLY A 31 22.57 3.45 -1.62
C GLY A 31 22.22 4.58 -2.59
N THR A 32 23.17 4.93 -3.49
CA THR A 32 22.92 5.94 -4.52
C THR A 32 21.82 5.50 -5.49
N ILE A 33 21.83 4.23 -5.95
CA ILE A 33 20.78 3.68 -6.81
C ILE A 33 19.42 3.77 -6.12
N GLY A 34 19.32 3.32 -4.86
CA GLY A 34 18.08 3.40 -4.08
C GLY A 34 17.58 4.82 -3.96
N THR A 35 18.44 5.76 -3.56
CA THR A 35 18.08 7.16 -3.36
C THR A 35 17.69 7.86 -4.68
N VAL A 36 18.42 7.64 -5.77
CA VAL A 36 18.09 8.20 -7.09
C VAL A 36 16.77 7.64 -7.60
N SER A 37 16.54 6.34 -7.45
CA SER A 37 15.27 5.72 -7.80
C SER A 37 14.10 6.41 -7.06
N LEU A 38 14.23 6.62 -5.74
CA LEU A 38 13.21 7.32 -4.95
C LEU A 38 13.06 8.79 -5.32
N ALA A 39 14.15 9.47 -5.70
CA ALA A 39 14.06 10.85 -6.20
C ALA A 39 13.24 10.94 -7.50
N ILE A 40 13.44 9.99 -8.41
CA ILE A 40 12.63 9.88 -9.65
C ILE A 40 11.17 9.62 -9.29
N ILE A 41 10.88 8.67 -8.41
CA ILE A 41 9.52 8.33 -7.99
C ILE A 41 8.84 9.53 -7.33
N ALA A 42 9.51 10.24 -6.43
CA ALA A 42 8.98 11.44 -5.78
C ALA A 42 8.66 12.53 -6.82
N THR A 43 9.58 12.79 -7.75
CA THR A 43 9.34 13.76 -8.84
C THR A 43 8.12 13.39 -9.67
N LEU A 44 7.99 12.11 -10.07
CA LEU A 44 6.83 11.63 -10.82
C LEU A 44 5.53 11.73 -10.02
N SER A 45 5.57 11.51 -8.69
CA SER A 45 4.41 11.66 -7.81
C SER A 45 3.96 13.11 -7.70
N TYR A 46 4.91 14.07 -7.62
CA TYR A 46 4.58 15.49 -7.65
C TYR A 46 3.98 15.91 -9.00
N ILE A 47 4.52 15.42 -10.12
CA ILE A 47 3.95 15.68 -11.45
C ILE A 47 2.54 15.10 -11.55
N CYS A 48 2.35 13.85 -11.11
CA CYS A 48 1.04 13.19 -11.10
C CYS A 48 0.02 13.99 -10.25
N ALA A 49 0.42 14.46 -9.07
CA ALA A 49 -0.41 15.30 -8.22
C ALA A 49 -0.75 16.65 -8.88
N PHE A 50 0.23 17.29 -9.49
CA PHE A 50 -0.01 18.53 -10.21
C PHE A 50 -0.98 18.35 -11.37
N GLU A 51 -0.78 17.33 -12.22
CA GLU A 51 -1.71 17.00 -13.31
C GLU A 51 -3.12 16.70 -12.78
N TYR A 52 -3.23 15.91 -11.70
CA TYR A 52 -4.50 15.51 -11.12
C TYR A 52 -5.30 16.71 -10.57
N PHE A 53 -4.65 17.59 -9.81
CA PHE A 53 -5.33 18.72 -9.16
C PHE A 53 -5.54 19.92 -10.09
N THR A 54 -4.83 19.99 -11.24
CA THR A 54 -5.04 21.01 -12.27
C THR A 54 -5.99 20.58 -13.39
N ALA A 55 -6.35 19.29 -13.45
CA ALA A 55 -7.33 18.79 -14.42
C ALA A 55 -8.72 19.40 -14.17
N ASP A 56 -9.49 19.54 -15.24
CA ASP A 56 -10.85 20.04 -15.16
C ASP A 56 -11.72 19.11 -14.31
N ARG A 57 -12.54 19.72 -13.46
CA ARG A 57 -13.48 18.97 -12.60
C ARG A 57 -14.73 18.62 -13.39
N VAL A 58 -15.07 17.34 -13.40
CA VAL A 58 -16.36 16.89 -13.97
C VAL A 58 -17.44 17.09 -12.91
N ASN A 59 -18.44 17.92 -13.21
CA ASN A 59 -19.52 18.28 -12.28
C ASN A 59 -19.04 18.85 -10.92
N GLY A 60 -17.87 19.51 -10.89
CA GLY A 60 -17.30 20.07 -9.66
C GLY A 60 -16.55 19.08 -8.77
N VAL A 61 -16.46 17.80 -9.17
CA VAL A 61 -15.78 16.73 -8.46
C VAL A 61 -14.54 16.29 -9.24
N PHE A 62 -13.47 15.89 -8.54
CA PHE A 62 -12.31 15.28 -9.18
C PHE A 62 -12.66 13.90 -9.72
N GLU A 63 -12.26 13.64 -10.95
CA GLU A 63 -12.48 12.34 -11.58
C GLU A 63 -11.63 11.26 -10.91
N THR A 64 -12.25 10.15 -10.52
CA THR A 64 -11.54 8.98 -10.02
C THR A 64 -11.05 8.13 -11.19
N VAL A 65 -9.73 7.97 -11.31
CA VAL A 65 -9.15 7.14 -12.36
C VAL A 65 -8.93 5.73 -11.85
N ILE A 66 -9.55 4.78 -12.52
CA ILE A 66 -9.49 3.37 -12.16
C ILE A 66 -8.97 2.58 -13.35
N MET A 67 -7.90 1.81 -13.10
CA MET A 67 -7.39 0.79 -14.02
C MET A 67 -7.52 -0.55 -13.32
N LYS A 68 -8.29 -1.49 -13.88
CA LYS A 68 -8.53 -2.81 -13.30
C LYS A 68 -8.15 -3.91 -14.31
N THR A 69 -7.58 -4.98 -13.79
CA THR A 69 -7.32 -6.22 -14.54
C THR A 69 -7.76 -7.39 -13.68
N GLU A 70 -8.67 -8.20 -14.19
CA GLU A 70 -9.17 -9.39 -13.49
C GLU A 70 -8.02 -10.37 -13.22
N TRP A 71 -7.83 -10.76 -11.96
CA TRP A 71 -6.78 -11.67 -11.52
C TRP A 71 -7.33 -13.01 -11.06
N LEU A 72 -8.33 -13.01 -10.18
CA LEU A 72 -8.94 -14.24 -9.65
C LEU A 72 -10.46 -14.14 -9.73
N ARG A 73 -11.09 -15.15 -10.32
CA ARG A 73 -12.54 -15.31 -10.39
C ARG A 73 -12.97 -16.47 -9.51
N PHE A 74 -13.82 -16.20 -8.52
CA PHE A 74 -14.42 -17.22 -7.65
C PHE A 74 -15.83 -17.63 -8.13
N SER A 75 -16.61 -16.67 -8.61
CA SER A 75 -17.93 -16.86 -9.21
C SER A 75 -18.17 -15.80 -10.29
N ASP A 76 -19.32 -15.84 -10.94
CA ASP A 76 -19.68 -14.82 -11.94
C ASP A 76 -19.88 -13.42 -11.32
N THR A 77 -20.14 -13.35 -10.02
CA THR A 77 -20.33 -12.10 -9.27
C THR A 77 -19.14 -11.72 -8.40
N LEU A 78 -18.36 -12.70 -7.93
CA LEU A 78 -17.25 -12.49 -7.00
C LEU A 78 -15.92 -12.75 -7.70
N HIS A 79 -15.20 -11.67 -8.00
CA HIS A 79 -13.87 -11.67 -8.59
C HIS A 79 -12.96 -10.72 -7.84
N ILE A 80 -11.66 -10.89 -7.95
CA ILE A 80 -10.63 -10.00 -7.43
C ILE A 80 -9.87 -9.43 -8.60
N ASP A 81 -9.91 -8.12 -8.70
CA ASP A 81 -9.16 -7.35 -9.67
C ASP A 81 -7.86 -6.86 -9.04
N LEU A 82 -6.79 -6.84 -9.82
CA LEU A 82 -5.61 -6.06 -9.51
C LEU A 82 -5.70 -4.75 -10.28
N GLY A 83 -5.62 -3.64 -9.58
CA GLY A 83 -5.81 -2.36 -10.21
C GLY A 83 -5.09 -1.21 -9.52
N LEU A 84 -5.25 -0.04 -10.10
CA LEU A 84 -4.76 1.23 -9.59
C LEU A 84 -5.94 2.19 -9.49
N LEU A 85 -6.18 2.69 -8.27
CA LEU A 85 -7.18 3.69 -7.98
C LEU A 85 -6.47 5.00 -7.67
N LEU A 86 -6.82 6.05 -8.40
CA LEU A 86 -6.38 7.41 -8.15
C LEU A 86 -7.58 8.28 -7.83
N ASP A 87 -7.70 8.63 -6.58
CA ASP A 87 -8.62 9.63 -6.05
C ASP A 87 -7.83 10.75 -5.35
N PRO A 88 -8.44 11.85 -4.91
CA PRO A 88 -7.73 12.94 -4.25
C PRO A 88 -6.90 12.49 -3.04
N ILE A 89 -7.40 11.50 -2.29
CA ILE A 89 -6.73 10.98 -1.09
C ILE A 89 -5.52 10.15 -1.49
N SER A 90 -5.67 9.22 -2.44
CA SER A 90 -4.57 8.39 -2.94
C SER A 90 -3.45 9.22 -3.53
N VAL A 91 -3.78 10.25 -4.32
CA VAL A 91 -2.78 11.14 -4.93
C VAL A 91 -2.02 11.94 -3.87
N MET A 92 -2.70 12.47 -2.85
CA MET A 92 -2.02 13.12 -1.72
C MET A 92 -1.10 12.15 -0.98
N MET A 93 -1.57 10.93 -0.73
CA MET A 93 -0.79 9.91 -0.02
C MET A 93 0.42 9.46 -0.84
N LEU A 94 0.33 9.37 -2.17
CA LEU A 94 1.49 9.11 -3.04
C LEU A 94 2.60 10.14 -2.81
N VAL A 95 2.26 11.43 -2.78
CA VAL A 95 3.23 12.52 -2.53
C VAL A 95 3.85 12.39 -1.14
N ILE A 96 3.04 12.15 -0.11
CA ILE A 96 3.53 12.03 1.27
C ILE A 96 4.49 10.85 1.39
N ILE A 97 4.07 9.66 0.95
CA ILE A 97 4.87 8.43 1.05
C ILE A 97 6.20 8.57 0.31
N THR A 98 6.17 9.07 -0.92
CA THR A 98 7.39 9.20 -1.73
C THR A 98 8.34 10.24 -1.17
N THR A 99 7.83 11.36 -0.63
CA THR A 99 8.64 12.39 0.02
C THR A 99 9.31 11.86 1.28
N VAL A 100 8.54 11.24 2.17
CA VAL A 100 9.09 10.67 3.42
C VAL A 100 10.11 9.58 3.11
N SER A 101 9.79 8.66 2.18
CA SER A 101 10.71 7.60 1.77
C SER A 101 12.01 8.17 1.19
N LEU A 102 11.94 9.22 0.37
CA LEU A 102 13.13 9.88 -0.17
C LEU A 102 13.99 10.48 0.95
N MET A 103 13.38 11.18 1.90
CA MET A 103 14.12 11.77 3.04
C MET A 103 14.80 10.69 3.89
N VAL A 104 14.11 9.56 4.13
CA VAL A 104 14.68 8.42 4.86
C VAL A 104 15.85 7.81 4.07
N HIS A 105 15.76 7.66 2.75
CA HIS A 105 16.86 7.15 1.94
C HIS A 105 18.07 8.08 1.98
N ILE A 106 17.88 9.39 1.84
CA ILE A 106 18.96 10.39 1.93
C ILE A 106 19.64 10.33 3.29
N TYR A 107 18.86 10.33 4.38
CA TYR A 107 19.38 10.22 5.73
C TYR A 107 20.19 8.92 5.92
N SER A 108 19.67 7.80 5.41
CA SER A 108 20.26 6.47 5.57
C SER A 108 21.59 6.32 4.85
N LEU A 109 21.89 7.11 3.83
CA LEU A 109 23.21 7.10 3.17
C LEU A 109 24.35 7.41 4.14
N SER A 110 24.12 8.34 5.06
CA SER A 110 25.09 8.69 6.09
C SER A 110 24.99 7.79 7.31
N TYR A 111 23.77 7.50 7.75
CA TYR A 111 23.48 6.73 8.96
C TYR A 111 24.02 5.30 8.90
N MET A 112 23.81 4.61 7.76
CA MET A 112 24.24 3.22 7.57
C MET A 112 25.67 3.06 7.04
N LYS A 113 26.42 4.17 6.93
CA LYS A 113 27.78 4.15 6.38
C LYS A 113 28.72 3.32 7.27
N GLY A 114 29.28 2.26 6.70
CA GLY A 114 30.19 1.33 7.39
C GLY A 114 29.51 0.10 7.99
N ASP A 115 28.17 0.03 7.99
CA ASP A 115 27.46 -1.14 8.49
C ASP A 115 27.50 -2.31 7.49
N GLY A 116 27.64 -3.53 8.04
CA GLY A 116 27.52 -4.76 7.26
C GLY A 116 26.08 -4.99 6.82
N GLY A 117 25.86 -5.13 5.50
CA GLY A 117 24.52 -5.33 4.94
C GLY A 117 23.85 -4.05 4.44
N PHE A 118 24.62 -2.99 4.23
CA PHE A 118 24.16 -1.71 3.70
C PHE A 118 23.23 -1.85 2.48
N GLN A 119 23.61 -2.68 1.50
CA GLN A 119 22.81 -2.93 0.29
C GLN A 119 21.46 -3.56 0.64
N ARG A 120 21.46 -4.53 1.57
CA ARG A 120 20.26 -5.22 2.04
C ARG A 120 19.29 -4.25 2.73
N TYR A 121 19.82 -3.29 3.48
CA TYR A 121 19.00 -2.26 4.12
C TYR A 121 18.23 -1.42 3.09
N PHE A 122 18.92 -0.92 2.06
CA PHE A 122 18.27 -0.15 0.98
C PHE A 122 17.28 -0.98 0.15
N ALA A 123 17.56 -2.28 -0.03
CA ALA A 123 16.59 -3.18 -0.63
C ALA A 123 15.31 -3.26 0.21
N PHE A 124 15.42 -3.48 1.53
CA PHE A 124 14.25 -3.56 2.41
C PHE A 124 13.46 -2.25 2.49
N LEU A 125 14.13 -1.10 2.49
CA LEU A 125 13.47 0.20 2.40
C LEU A 125 12.70 0.37 1.09
N SER A 126 13.26 -0.08 -0.03
CA SER A 126 12.57 -0.03 -1.34
C SER A 126 11.36 -0.95 -1.36
N LEU A 127 11.44 -2.16 -0.76
CA LEU A 127 10.30 -3.05 -0.60
C LEU A 127 9.20 -2.43 0.26
N PHE A 128 9.58 -1.79 1.36
CA PHE A 128 8.63 -1.08 2.23
C PHE A 128 7.90 0.03 1.46
N THR A 129 8.63 0.83 0.69
CA THR A 129 8.04 1.90 -0.14
C THR A 129 7.08 1.32 -1.18
N PHE A 130 7.47 0.25 -1.88
CA PHE A 130 6.58 -0.46 -2.82
C PHE A 130 5.28 -0.91 -2.15
N SER A 131 5.39 -1.53 -0.96
CA SER A 131 4.25 -2.04 -0.23
C SER A 131 3.28 -0.92 0.18
N MET A 132 3.81 0.20 0.67
CA MET A 132 3.01 1.37 1.05
C MET A 132 2.34 2.03 -0.15
N LEU A 133 3.03 2.14 -1.29
CA LEU A 133 2.44 2.70 -2.52
C LEU A 133 1.33 1.80 -3.04
N GLY A 134 1.55 0.47 -3.07
CA GLY A 134 0.53 -0.48 -3.51
C GLY A 134 -0.71 -0.51 -2.62
N LEU A 135 -0.52 -0.31 -1.30
CA LEU A 135 -1.61 -0.19 -0.34
C LEU A 135 -2.54 0.99 -0.68
N VAL A 136 -1.95 2.15 -0.99
CA VAL A 136 -2.69 3.41 -1.20
C VAL A 136 -3.44 3.43 -2.53
N VAL A 137 -2.91 2.78 -3.56
CA VAL A 137 -3.54 2.74 -4.89
C VAL A 137 -4.43 1.50 -5.12
N ALA A 138 -4.72 0.72 -4.07
CA ALA A 138 -5.54 -0.47 -4.17
C ALA A 138 -6.97 -0.13 -4.60
N THR A 139 -7.54 -0.92 -5.53
CA THR A 139 -8.91 -0.76 -6.05
C THR A 139 -9.96 -1.49 -5.24
N ASN A 140 -9.54 -2.48 -4.46
CA ASN A 140 -10.42 -3.32 -3.65
C ASN A 140 -9.79 -3.69 -2.31
N ILE A 141 -10.64 -4.09 -1.36
CA ILE A 141 -10.22 -4.39 0.01
C ILE A 141 -9.28 -5.59 0.10
N PHE A 142 -9.38 -6.56 -0.82
CA PHE A 142 -8.51 -7.73 -0.82
C PHE A 142 -7.10 -7.38 -1.33
N GLN A 143 -6.99 -6.58 -2.38
CA GLN A 143 -5.71 -6.05 -2.85
C GLN A 143 -5.05 -5.20 -1.76
N MET A 144 -5.82 -4.35 -1.08
CA MET A 144 -5.34 -3.57 0.07
C MET A 144 -4.79 -4.50 1.16
N TYR A 145 -5.47 -5.60 1.48
CA TYR A 145 -5.01 -6.57 2.45
C TYR A 145 -3.67 -7.22 2.05
N ILE A 146 -3.49 -7.60 0.78
CA ILE A 146 -2.21 -8.16 0.30
C ILE A 146 -1.05 -7.19 0.53
N PHE A 147 -1.23 -5.92 0.17
CA PHE A 147 -0.19 -4.90 0.39
C PHE A 147 0.00 -4.57 1.86
N TRP A 148 -1.05 -4.61 2.68
CA TRP A 148 -0.97 -4.49 4.14
C TRP A 148 -0.07 -5.58 4.74
N GLU A 149 -0.28 -6.83 4.34
CA GLU A 149 0.55 -7.96 4.71
C GLU A 149 2.02 -7.75 4.29
N LEU A 150 2.24 -7.22 3.10
CA LEU A 150 3.59 -6.95 2.58
C LEU A 150 4.30 -5.83 3.35
N VAL A 151 3.57 -4.80 3.83
CA VAL A 151 4.08 -3.78 4.76
C VAL A 151 4.54 -4.44 6.06
N GLY A 152 3.75 -5.37 6.59
CA GLY A 152 4.10 -6.15 7.78
C GLY A 152 5.39 -6.97 7.60
N VAL A 153 5.54 -7.63 6.45
CA VAL A 153 6.77 -8.40 6.12
C VAL A 153 7.98 -7.48 5.99
N SER A 154 7.85 -6.37 5.27
CA SER A 154 8.96 -5.42 5.09
C SER A 154 9.38 -4.77 6.41
N SER A 155 8.41 -4.47 7.28
CA SER A 155 8.68 -4.00 8.66
C SER A 155 9.43 -5.04 9.49
N TYR A 156 9.04 -6.31 9.40
CA TYR A 156 9.74 -7.41 10.05
C TYR A 156 11.20 -7.50 9.62
N LEU A 157 11.47 -7.37 8.31
CA LEU A 157 12.83 -7.41 7.77
C LEU A 157 13.68 -6.21 8.23
N LEU A 158 13.07 -5.03 8.37
CA LEU A 158 13.75 -3.83 8.86
C LEU A 158 14.01 -3.89 10.37
N ILE A 159 13.06 -4.35 11.19
CA ILE A 159 13.25 -4.51 12.65
C ILE A 159 14.31 -5.57 12.92
N GLY A 160 14.27 -6.68 12.19
CA GLY A 160 15.24 -7.78 12.28
C GLY A 160 16.53 -7.58 11.48
N PHE A 161 16.82 -6.35 11.04
CA PHE A 161 17.99 -6.05 10.20
C PHE A 161 19.30 -6.56 10.82
N TYR A 162 19.50 -6.32 12.11
CA TYR A 162 20.65 -6.83 12.88
C TYR A 162 20.36 -8.25 13.40
N TYR A 163 20.15 -9.21 12.49
CA TYR A 163 19.78 -10.60 12.80
C TYR A 163 20.83 -11.36 13.68
N THR A 164 22.03 -10.82 13.84
CA THR A 164 23.04 -11.36 14.74
C THR A 164 22.82 -10.98 16.21
N LYS A 165 21.98 -9.96 16.47
CA LYS A 165 21.64 -9.52 17.82
C LYS A 165 20.36 -10.23 18.31
N PRO A 166 20.42 -11.03 19.39
CA PRO A 166 19.25 -11.77 19.89
C PRO A 166 18.06 -10.88 20.21
N GLU A 167 18.32 -9.68 20.72
CA GLU A 167 17.29 -8.69 21.05
C GLU A 167 16.53 -8.21 19.82
N ALA A 168 17.22 -7.92 18.71
CA ALA A 168 16.60 -7.51 17.45
C ALA A 168 15.74 -8.63 16.84
N VAL A 169 16.25 -9.88 16.91
CA VAL A 169 15.50 -11.06 16.45
C VAL A 169 14.24 -11.28 17.30
N ALA A 170 14.34 -11.15 18.63
CA ALA A 170 13.21 -11.30 19.53
C ALA A 170 12.16 -10.20 19.28
N ALA A 171 12.59 -8.95 19.10
CA ALA A 171 11.71 -7.83 18.79
C ALA A 171 10.98 -8.02 17.44
N ALA A 172 11.70 -8.42 16.38
CA ALA A 172 11.14 -8.68 15.06
C ALA A 172 10.10 -9.81 15.11
N LYS A 173 10.41 -10.93 15.77
CA LYS A 173 9.49 -12.05 15.96
C LYS A 173 8.23 -11.62 16.72
N LYS A 174 8.38 -10.88 17.82
CA LYS A 174 7.24 -10.39 18.61
C LYS A 174 6.36 -9.47 17.78
N ALA A 175 6.93 -8.49 17.08
CA ALA A 175 6.19 -7.57 16.22
C ALA A 175 5.43 -8.35 15.14
N PHE A 176 6.09 -9.28 14.46
CA PHE A 176 5.47 -10.07 13.39
C PHE A 176 4.31 -10.94 13.90
N ILE A 177 4.49 -11.67 15.00
CA ILE A 177 3.45 -12.54 15.54
C ILE A 177 2.22 -11.71 15.95
N VAL A 178 2.41 -10.60 16.65
CA VAL A 178 1.30 -9.75 17.13
C VAL A 178 0.51 -9.16 15.95
N THR A 179 1.21 -8.66 14.92
CA THR A 179 0.54 -8.12 13.74
C THR A 179 -0.22 -9.20 12.99
N ARG A 180 0.34 -10.42 12.82
CA ARG A 180 -0.35 -11.54 12.11
C ARG A 180 -1.62 -11.99 12.80
N PHE A 181 -1.68 -11.98 14.12
CA PHE A 181 -2.93 -12.25 14.83
C PHE A 181 -4.01 -11.19 14.53
N ALA A 182 -3.65 -9.91 14.52
CA ALA A 182 -4.57 -8.84 14.16
C ALA A 182 -5.02 -8.95 12.69
N ASP A 183 -4.09 -9.24 11.78
CA ASP A 183 -4.34 -9.39 10.34
C ASP A 183 -5.27 -10.57 10.02
N LEU A 184 -5.21 -11.66 10.82
CA LEU A 184 -6.15 -12.77 10.71
C LEU A 184 -7.60 -12.33 10.95
N PHE A 185 -7.84 -11.52 11.98
CA PHE A 185 -9.19 -10.99 12.27
C PHE A 185 -9.63 -10.01 11.19
N PHE A 186 -8.69 -9.23 10.64
CA PHE A 186 -8.97 -8.35 9.51
C PHE A 186 -9.39 -9.17 8.27
N LEU A 187 -8.68 -10.24 7.94
CA LEU A 187 -9.05 -11.16 6.85
C LEU A 187 -10.44 -11.76 7.05
N ILE A 188 -10.74 -12.24 8.26
CA ILE A 188 -12.07 -12.77 8.58
C ILE A 188 -13.13 -11.68 8.33
N GLY A 189 -12.88 -10.45 8.77
CA GLY A 189 -13.78 -9.32 8.50
C GLY A 189 -14.01 -9.08 7.01
N ILE A 190 -12.96 -9.14 6.19
CA ILE A 190 -13.05 -9.01 4.72
C ILE A 190 -13.90 -10.14 4.11
N LEU A 191 -13.68 -11.38 4.55
CA LEU A 191 -14.43 -12.54 4.04
C LEU A 191 -15.90 -12.48 4.44
N VAL A 192 -16.21 -12.07 5.66
CA VAL A 192 -17.59 -11.87 6.12
C VAL A 192 -18.26 -10.75 5.31
N LEU A 193 -17.56 -9.61 5.11
CA LEU A 193 -18.08 -8.52 4.30
C LEU A 193 -18.37 -8.98 2.87
N SER A 194 -17.42 -9.65 2.22
CA SER A 194 -17.59 -10.11 0.85
C SER A 194 -18.69 -11.16 0.69
N PHE A 195 -18.92 -11.98 1.72
CA PHE A 195 -20.03 -12.96 1.71
C PHE A 195 -21.39 -12.27 1.64
N TYR A 196 -21.58 -11.17 2.37
CA TYR A 196 -22.83 -10.43 2.38
C TYR A 196 -22.99 -9.48 1.20
N THR A 197 -21.90 -8.80 0.78
CA THR A 197 -21.94 -7.78 -0.28
C THR A 197 -21.71 -8.35 -1.68
N GLN A 198 -21.18 -9.58 -1.80
CA GLN A 198 -20.79 -10.24 -3.05
C GLN A 198 -19.80 -9.42 -3.89
N THR A 199 -19.02 -8.54 -3.24
CA THR A 199 -18.00 -7.71 -3.90
C THR A 199 -16.85 -7.39 -2.95
N PHE A 200 -15.68 -7.11 -3.54
CA PHE A 200 -14.51 -6.57 -2.83
C PHE A 200 -14.21 -5.11 -3.21
N ASP A 201 -14.85 -4.58 -4.24
CA ASP A 201 -14.53 -3.30 -4.85
C ASP A 201 -14.95 -2.12 -3.99
N PHE A 202 -14.04 -1.16 -3.80
CA PHE A 202 -14.31 0.05 -3.05
C PHE A 202 -15.41 0.90 -3.70
N ASP A 203 -15.46 1.01 -5.03
CA ASP A 203 -16.49 1.79 -5.75
C ASP A 203 -17.90 1.33 -5.38
N ILE A 204 -18.11 0.01 -5.33
CA ILE A 204 -19.39 -0.58 -4.99
C ILE A 204 -19.68 -0.43 -3.49
N LEU A 205 -18.69 -0.74 -2.65
CA LEU A 205 -18.82 -0.67 -1.18
C LEU A 205 -19.07 0.76 -0.68
N THR A 206 -18.56 1.78 -1.37
CA THR A 206 -18.69 3.19 -0.98
C THR A 206 -19.76 3.95 -1.75
N SER A 207 -20.43 3.33 -2.74
CA SER A 207 -21.49 3.96 -3.57
C SER A 207 -22.67 4.51 -2.76
N GLY A 208 -22.85 4.07 -1.52
CA GLY A 208 -23.98 4.44 -0.67
C GLY A 208 -25.28 3.74 -1.04
N ASP A 209 -25.25 2.82 -2.00
CA ASP A 209 -26.43 2.04 -2.40
C ASP A 209 -26.75 1.00 -1.33
N ALA A 210 -27.92 1.15 -0.69
CA ALA A 210 -28.41 0.24 0.34
C ALA A 210 -28.63 -1.20 -0.20
N SER A 211 -28.79 -1.37 -1.50
CA SER A 211 -28.98 -2.69 -2.13
C SER A 211 -27.76 -3.60 -1.98
N VAL A 212 -26.55 -3.02 -1.91
CA VAL A 212 -25.30 -3.76 -1.69
C VAL A 212 -25.32 -4.51 -0.35
N PHE A 213 -26.03 -3.98 0.64
CA PHE A 213 -26.17 -4.54 1.98
C PHE A 213 -27.52 -5.22 2.22
N ALA A 214 -28.36 -5.38 1.18
CA ALA A 214 -29.70 -5.95 1.33
C ALA A 214 -29.67 -7.40 1.87
N ASN A 215 -28.64 -8.17 1.54
CA ASN A 215 -28.43 -9.53 2.05
C ASN A 215 -27.93 -9.56 3.50
N ALA A 216 -27.52 -8.44 4.06
CA ALA A 216 -27.07 -8.30 5.45
C ALA A 216 -28.22 -7.97 6.43
N SER A 217 -29.49 -8.08 5.99
CA SER A 217 -30.69 -7.70 6.76
C SER A 217 -30.91 -8.47 8.08
N GLY A 218 -30.06 -9.42 8.42
CA GLY A 218 -30.02 -10.08 9.74
C GLY A 218 -28.88 -9.64 10.66
N ALA A 219 -27.97 -8.83 10.19
CA ALA A 219 -26.82 -8.38 10.96
C ALA A 219 -26.97 -6.91 11.33
N THR A 220 -26.82 -6.60 12.59
CA THR A 220 -26.87 -5.31 13.29
C THR A 220 -26.03 -4.16 12.71
N PHE A 221 -25.53 -4.27 11.47
CA PHE A 221 -24.69 -3.26 10.84
C PHE A 221 -25.46 -2.05 10.28
N ILE A 222 -26.75 -2.22 9.97
CA ILE A 222 -27.57 -1.19 9.31
C ILE A 222 -28.10 -0.17 10.30
N ASP A 223 -28.17 -0.49 11.59
CA ASP A 223 -28.84 0.32 12.59
C ASP A 223 -28.07 1.59 13.03
N ARG A 224 -26.79 1.71 12.71
CA ARG A 224 -26.03 2.93 13.04
C ARG A 224 -26.34 4.13 12.18
N LYS A 225 -26.86 3.93 10.96
CA LYS A 225 -27.23 5.06 10.07
C LYS A 225 -28.63 5.57 10.35
N SER A 226 -29.54 4.68 10.71
CA SER A 226 -30.93 5.05 11.09
C SER A 226 -30.99 5.80 12.41
N THR A 227 -30.15 5.45 13.39
CA THR A 227 -30.13 6.12 14.71
C THR A 227 -29.59 7.56 14.63
N ARG A 228 -28.76 7.90 13.65
CA ARG A 228 -28.28 9.29 13.48
C ARG A 228 -29.30 10.21 12.78
N LEU A 229 -30.20 9.66 11.98
CA LEU A 229 -31.25 10.45 11.30
C LEU A 229 -32.44 10.76 12.22
N ASN A 230 -32.66 9.98 13.27
CA ASN A 230 -33.74 10.22 14.23
C ASN A 230 -33.36 11.12 15.42
N SER A 231 -32.12 11.58 15.55
CA SER A 231 -31.69 12.48 16.62
C SER A 231 -31.67 13.98 16.20
N SER A 232 -32.27 14.33 15.07
CA SER A 232 -32.37 15.71 14.58
C SER A 232 -33.85 16.19 14.48
N HIS A 233 -34.64 15.88 15.53
CA HIS A 233 -35.92 16.55 15.77
C HIS A 233 -35.90 17.17 17.17
#